data_91aebf25521e37446b99681bab394d8f
#
_entry.id   91aebf25521e37446b99681bab394d8f
#
_cell.length_a   1.000
_cell.length_b   1.000
_cell.length_c   1.000
_cell.angle_alpha   90.00
_cell.angle_beta   90.00
_cell.angle_gamma   90.00
#
_symmetry.space_group_name_H-M   'P 1'
#
loop_
_entity.id
_entity.type
_entity.pdbx_description
1 polymer ?
#
loop_
_entity_poly.entity_id
_entity_poly.type
_entity_poly.pdbx_seq_one_letter_code
_entity_poly.pdbx_strand_id
1 'polypeptide(L)'
;MPTNIGNSKAKLYLGDIEISGGGSSLLDNTITFKSDNVDYAINSVASGNTIQAPTQPTKSGNVFKGWENSSQQVVTFPYTPTLASEDLNAKWQPASKAIVSGLGSLSPSSVTFNVDASFDFNFEEVTKDGNVFIKIPTMYRKVNSSNNGQITGYTLSNAKLDDTYEPYPCFVKEDGTSVMDYILIGKYMSSSTTVMNSVNARFASQTIGNARTNVNQMDAGYQLYDWQIHKLFQDLVCCFKKTINTNDGTGFDEILGIAHQKNGFWIDGVAAPSSGNNWLFSEKPSKYIDQPSSSSDGYYQVNYARPTSDGEVSALGYDTTHPFANYPKSVTSNSRYNTYYCDAYYYSSGSRPVYCVVGDADAYRGVFRCYTGYDWSYADGVRLCFRPL
;
A
#
# COMPACT_ATOMS: atom_id res chain seq x y z
N MET A 1 -70.74 34.76 -20.22
CA MET A 1 -70.44 33.86 -19.11
C MET A 1 -69.12 33.18 -19.43
N PRO A 2 -68.06 33.33 -18.70
CA PRO A 2 -66.81 32.63 -18.96
C PRO A 2 -66.90 31.28 -18.29
N THR A 3 -66.75 30.24 -19.08
CA THR A 3 -66.63 28.85 -18.63
C THR A 3 -65.24 28.63 -18.02
N ASN A 4 -65.26 28.28 -16.76
CA ASN A 4 -64.10 27.89 -15.97
C ASN A 4 -63.57 26.53 -16.50
N ILE A 5 -62.46 26.51 -17.20
CA ILE A 5 -61.77 25.27 -17.58
C ILE A 5 -60.96 24.81 -16.37
N GLY A 6 -61.46 23.80 -15.66
CA GLY A 6 -60.82 23.20 -14.55
C GLY A 6 -59.45 22.61 -14.95
N ASN A 7 -58.46 22.93 -14.16
CA ASN A 7 -57.09 22.45 -14.26
C ASN A 7 -57.04 20.95 -13.82
N SER A 8 -57.43 20.04 -14.72
CA SER A 8 -57.27 18.60 -14.50
C SER A 8 -55.82 18.23 -14.73
N LYS A 9 -55.10 18.00 -13.65
CA LYS A 9 -53.78 17.41 -13.73
C LYS A 9 -53.91 16.04 -14.41
N ALA A 10 -53.25 15.85 -15.55
CA ALA A 10 -53.15 14.57 -16.18
C ALA A 10 -52.37 13.62 -15.26
N LYS A 11 -52.97 12.47 -14.94
CA LYS A 11 -52.28 11.41 -14.19
C LYS A 11 -51.65 10.47 -15.21
N LEU A 12 -50.33 10.26 -15.05
CA LEU A 12 -49.59 9.30 -15.86
C LEU A 12 -49.45 8.00 -15.04
N TYR A 13 -49.76 6.86 -15.66
CA TYR A 13 -49.63 5.53 -15.06
C TYR A 13 -48.61 4.73 -15.84
N LEU A 14 -47.71 4.05 -15.15
CA LEU A 14 -46.84 3.02 -15.70
C LEU A 14 -47.20 1.69 -15.02
N GLY A 15 -48.07 0.91 -15.69
CA GLY A 15 -48.72 -0.23 -15.07
C GLY A 15 -49.73 0.21 -13.99
N ASP A 16 -49.82 -0.49 -12.87
CA ASP A 16 -50.73 -0.20 -11.74
C ASP A 16 -50.19 0.84 -10.75
N ILE A 17 -49.08 1.54 -11.07
CA ILE A 17 -48.48 2.56 -10.20
C ILE A 17 -48.94 3.95 -10.66
N GLU A 18 -49.69 4.64 -9.80
CA GLU A 18 -50.04 6.05 -9.99
C GLU A 18 -48.79 6.94 -9.76
N ILE A 19 -48.33 7.59 -10.84
CA ILE A 19 -47.26 8.57 -10.72
C ILE A 19 -47.90 9.92 -10.40
N SER A 20 -47.92 10.28 -9.11
CA SER A 20 -48.43 11.59 -8.66
C SER A 20 -47.46 12.69 -9.07
N GLY A 21 -47.70 13.32 -10.20
CA GLY A 21 -47.01 14.52 -10.66
C GLY A 21 -47.35 15.73 -9.81
N GLY A 22 -46.69 15.92 -8.72
CA GLY A 22 -46.85 17.06 -7.83
C GLY A 22 -45.56 17.59 -7.30
N GLY A 23 -44.73 18.18 -8.14
CA GLY A 23 -43.50 18.87 -7.79
C GLY A 23 -42.91 19.43 -9.07
N SER A 24 -42.44 20.67 -9.09
CA SER A 24 -41.56 21.14 -10.16
C SER A 24 -40.53 20.06 -10.43
N SER A 25 -40.54 19.50 -11.64
CA SER A 25 -39.46 18.61 -12.06
C SER A 25 -38.18 19.44 -12.03
N LEU A 26 -37.44 19.34 -10.93
CA LEU A 26 -36.04 19.68 -10.96
C LEU A 26 -35.48 18.78 -12.07
N LEU A 27 -35.10 19.38 -13.19
CA LEU A 27 -34.50 18.66 -14.29
C LEU A 27 -33.31 17.93 -13.71
N ASP A 28 -33.30 16.60 -13.77
CA ASP A 28 -32.18 15.82 -13.34
C ASP A 28 -31.00 16.08 -14.27
N ASN A 29 -29.86 16.38 -13.69
CA ASN A 29 -28.62 16.45 -14.44
C ASN A 29 -28.08 15.03 -14.63
N THR A 30 -27.77 14.67 -15.87
CA THR A 30 -27.20 13.36 -16.21
C THR A 30 -25.73 13.50 -16.53
N ILE A 31 -24.91 12.73 -15.84
CA ILE A 31 -23.46 12.66 -16.08
C ILE A 31 -23.16 11.29 -16.67
N THR A 32 -22.54 11.32 -17.86
CA THR A 32 -21.98 10.12 -18.49
C THR A 32 -20.49 10.09 -18.30
N PHE A 33 -19.99 9.12 -17.54
CA PHE A 33 -18.58 8.85 -17.40
C PHE A 33 -18.11 8.00 -18.56
N LYS A 34 -17.04 8.42 -19.26
CA LYS A 34 -16.53 7.74 -20.45
C LYS A 34 -15.07 7.32 -20.26
N SER A 35 -14.76 6.10 -20.66
CA SER A 35 -13.39 5.62 -20.78
C SER A 35 -13.12 5.25 -22.23
N ASP A 36 -12.12 5.88 -22.84
CA ASP A 36 -11.79 5.70 -24.27
C ASP A 36 -13.01 5.91 -25.21
N ASN A 37 -13.82 6.92 -24.90
CA ASN A 37 -15.09 7.28 -25.59
C ASN A 37 -16.20 6.23 -25.48
N VAL A 38 -16.09 5.26 -24.59
CA VAL A 38 -17.12 4.27 -24.28
C VAL A 38 -17.77 4.65 -22.95
N ASP A 39 -19.08 4.58 -22.85
CA ASP A 39 -19.81 4.82 -21.62
C ASP A 39 -19.40 3.82 -20.56
N TYR A 40 -18.87 4.31 -19.46
CA TYR A 40 -18.37 3.53 -18.32
C TYR A 40 -19.41 3.48 -17.19
N ALA A 41 -20.02 4.61 -16.88
CA ALA A 41 -21.08 4.75 -15.89
C ALA A 41 -21.98 5.95 -16.23
N ILE A 42 -23.25 5.87 -15.84
CA ILE A 42 -24.21 6.97 -16.01
C ILE A 42 -24.85 7.23 -14.65
N ASN A 43 -24.75 8.46 -14.16
CA ASN A 43 -25.35 8.90 -12.91
C ASN A 43 -26.28 10.08 -13.17
N SER A 44 -27.44 10.09 -12.52
CA SER A 44 -28.38 11.22 -12.56
C SER A 44 -28.56 11.78 -11.15
N VAL A 45 -28.61 13.10 -11.06
CA VAL A 45 -28.83 13.82 -9.80
C VAL A 45 -29.73 15.04 -10.02
N ALA A 46 -30.58 15.33 -9.06
CA ALA A 46 -31.41 16.53 -9.12
C ALA A 46 -30.52 17.78 -9.20
N SER A 47 -30.96 18.77 -9.99
CA SER A 47 -30.20 19.99 -10.21
C SER A 47 -29.79 20.66 -8.89
N GLY A 48 -28.53 21.04 -8.78
CA GLY A 48 -27.93 21.63 -7.58
C GLY A 48 -27.38 20.63 -6.56
N ASN A 49 -27.62 19.33 -6.72
CA ASN A 49 -27.03 18.29 -5.86
C ASN A 49 -25.71 17.80 -6.40
N THR A 50 -24.94 17.10 -5.55
CA THR A 50 -23.63 16.55 -5.89
C THR A 50 -23.70 15.07 -6.22
N ILE A 51 -22.76 14.60 -7.06
CA ILE A 51 -22.50 13.18 -7.32
C ILE A 51 -21.12 12.79 -6.79
N GLN A 52 -20.96 11.50 -6.50
CA GLN A 52 -19.68 10.88 -6.21
C GLN A 52 -19.05 10.31 -7.48
N ALA A 53 -17.72 10.18 -7.48
CA ALA A 53 -17.05 9.47 -8.56
C ALA A 53 -17.49 7.99 -8.60
N PRO A 54 -17.66 7.41 -9.80
CA PRO A 54 -17.76 5.95 -9.93
C PRO A 54 -16.43 5.28 -9.55
N THR A 55 -16.44 3.96 -9.41
CA THR A 55 -15.20 3.17 -9.29
C THR A 55 -14.22 3.56 -10.38
N GLN A 56 -12.93 3.62 -10.08
CA GLN A 56 -11.92 3.98 -11.08
C GLN A 56 -11.90 2.97 -12.22
N PRO A 57 -11.89 3.42 -13.49
CA PRO A 57 -11.65 2.54 -14.61
C PRO A 57 -10.20 2.07 -14.65
N THR A 58 -9.96 0.93 -15.28
CA THR A 58 -8.61 0.39 -15.50
C THR A 58 -8.29 0.37 -16.99
N LYS A 59 -7.04 0.71 -17.32
CA LYS A 59 -6.51 0.65 -18.69
C LYS A 59 -5.08 0.14 -18.64
N SER A 60 -4.82 -0.98 -19.34
CA SER A 60 -3.47 -1.57 -19.39
C SER A 60 -2.44 -0.55 -19.83
N GLY A 61 -1.31 -0.49 -19.10
CA GLY A 61 -0.21 0.43 -19.39
C GLY A 61 -0.49 1.91 -19.11
N ASN A 62 -1.58 2.24 -18.41
CA ASN A 62 -1.94 3.61 -18.10
C ASN A 62 -2.36 3.78 -16.64
N VAL A 63 -2.12 4.97 -16.10
CA VAL A 63 -2.58 5.43 -14.79
C VAL A 63 -3.79 6.33 -14.98
N PHE A 64 -4.86 6.06 -14.25
CA PHE A 64 -6.01 6.97 -14.19
C PHE A 64 -5.65 8.23 -13.40
N LYS A 65 -5.92 9.41 -13.99
CA LYS A 65 -5.60 10.72 -13.38
C LYS A 65 -6.83 11.52 -12.99
N GLY A 66 -8.01 10.92 -13.06
CA GLY A 66 -9.27 11.55 -12.72
C GLY A 66 -10.22 11.66 -13.92
N TRP A 67 -11.38 12.21 -13.66
CA TRP A 67 -12.39 12.51 -14.67
C TRP A 67 -12.23 13.96 -15.12
N GLU A 68 -12.17 14.20 -16.42
CA GLU A 68 -12.06 15.56 -16.97
C GLU A 68 -13.31 15.96 -17.75
N ASN A 69 -13.66 17.22 -17.64
CA ASN A 69 -14.77 17.81 -18.39
C ASN A 69 -14.37 18.12 -19.85
N SER A 70 -15.29 18.66 -20.63
CA SER A 70 -15.07 19.05 -22.04
C SER A 70 -13.93 20.10 -22.23
N SER A 71 -13.58 20.82 -21.19
CA SER A 71 -12.45 21.77 -21.18
C SER A 71 -11.13 21.11 -20.74
N GLN A 72 -11.07 19.78 -20.62
CA GLN A 72 -9.92 18.99 -20.20
C GLN A 72 -9.43 19.31 -18.77
N GLN A 73 -10.32 19.85 -17.93
CA GLN A 73 -10.04 20.10 -16.53
C GLN A 73 -10.51 18.92 -15.70
N VAL A 74 -9.62 18.40 -14.85
CA VAL A 74 -9.97 17.32 -13.90
C VAL A 74 -10.94 17.89 -12.87
N VAL A 75 -12.09 17.21 -12.72
CA VAL A 75 -13.12 17.60 -11.75
C VAL A 75 -12.83 16.97 -10.39
N THR A 76 -13.20 17.71 -9.34
CA THR A 76 -13.09 17.23 -7.95
C THR A 76 -14.43 16.68 -7.48
N PHE A 77 -14.41 15.56 -6.77
CA PHE A 77 -15.62 14.97 -6.18
C PHE A 77 -15.68 15.26 -4.66
N PRO A 78 -16.90 15.45 -4.09
CA PRO A 78 -18.22 15.43 -4.76
C PRO A 78 -18.38 16.55 -5.79
N TYR A 79 -18.91 16.22 -6.97
CA TYR A 79 -19.05 17.12 -8.10
C TYR A 79 -20.51 17.59 -8.27
N THR A 80 -20.72 18.89 -8.45
CA THR A 80 -22.04 19.46 -8.76
C THR A 80 -22.14 19.71 -10.26
N PRO A 81 -22.96 18.95 -11.02
CA PRO A 81 -23.14 19.16 -12.45
C PRO A 81 -23.76 20.54 -12.72
N THR A 82 -23.25 21.22 -13.73
CA THR A 82 -23.76 22.56 -14.13
C THR A 82 -24.63 22.52 -15.37
N LEU A 83 -24.63 21.40 -16.08
CA LEU A 83 -25.41 21.18 -17.30
C LEU A 83 -26.43 20.08 -17.10
N ALA A 84 -27.53 20.13 -17.84
CA ALA A 84 -28.57 19.08 -17.83
C ALA A 84 -28.01 17.72 -18.32
N SER A 85 -27.00 17.75 -19.19
CA SER A 85 -26.24 16.56 -19.61
C SER A 85 -24.77 16.95 -19.77
N GLU A 86 -23.90 16.14 -19.20
CA GLU A 86 -22.46 16.38 -19.24
C GLU A 86 -21.69 15.06 -19.36
N ASP A 87 -20.66 15.05 -20.21
CA ASP A 87 -19.73 13.94 -20.34
C ASP A 87 -18.45 14.22 -19.55
N LEU A 88 -18.06 13.29 -18.69
CA LEU A 88 -16.77 13.29 -18.01
C LEU A 88 -15.91 12.16 -18.56
N ASN A 89 -14.74 12.50 -19.10
CA ASN A 89 -13.84 11.55 -19.73
C ASN A 89 -12.73 11.12 -18.78
N ALA A 90 -12.38 9.84 -18.81
CA ALA A 90 -11.23 9.35 -18.05
C ALA A 90 -9.94 9.94 -18.61
N LYS A 91 -9.18 10.59 -17.75
CA LYS A 91 -7.84 11.10 -18.07
C LYS A 91 -6.80 10.03 -17.81
N TRP A 92 -6.04 9.70 -18.85
CA TRP A 92 -5.01 8.68 -18.79
C TRP A 92 -3.61 9.26 -18.92
N GLN A 93 -2.67 8.71 -18.17
CA GLN A 93 -1.25 8.96 -18.30
C GLN A 93 -0.53 7.63 -18.54
N PRO A 94 0.43 7.53 -19.47
CA PRO A 94 1.25 6.34 -19.61
C PRO A 94 1.87 5.94 -18.28
N ALA A 95 1.88 4.64 -18.01
CA ALA A 95 2.49 4.09 -16.81
C ALA A 95 4.00 4.30 -16.82
N SER A 96 4.55 4.48 -15.64
CA SER A 96 5.99 4.53 -15.39
C SER A 96 6.43 3.26 -14.67
N LYS A 97 7.67 2.84 -14.91
CA LYS A 97 8.24 1.62 -14.33
C LYS A 97 9.67 1.83 -13.85
N ALA A 98 10.08 0.97 -12.93
CA ALA A 98 11.45 0.82 -12.47
C ALA A 98 11.84 -0.65 -12.61
N ILE A 99 12.88 -0.94 -13.40
CA ILE A 99 13.39 -2.28 -13.63
C ILE A 99 14.63 -2.48 -12.79
N VAL A 100 14.63 -3.51 -11.97
CA VAL A 100 15.75 -3.93 -11.13
C VAL A 100 16.25 -5.28 -11.63
N SER A 101 17.54 -5.41 -11.86
CA SER A 101 18.16 -6.65 -12.33
C SER A 101 19.54 -6.85 -11.73
N GLY A 102 20.03 -8.10 -11.78
CA GLY A 102 21.32 -8.47 -11.19
C GLY A 102 21.26 -8.72 -9.68
N LEU A 103 20.05 -8.78 -9.08
CA LEU A 103 19.88 -9.27 -7.72
C LEU A 103 20.37 -10.72 -7.65
N GLY A 104 21.06 -11.12 -6.56
CA GLY A 104 21.61 -12.48 -6.44
C GLY A 104 23.09 -12.60 -6.84
N SER A 105 23.68 -11.58 -7.46
CA SER A 105 25.13 -11.48 -7.62
C SER A 105 25.78 -11.04 -6.31
N LEU A 106 27.01 -11.48 -6.04
CA LEU A 106 27.72 -11.17 -4.79
C LEU A 106 28.23 -9.72 -4.70
N SER A 107 27.99 -8.89 -5.70
CA SER A 107 28.44 -7.50 -5.72
C SER A 107 27.25 -6.54 -5.85
N PRO A 108 27.04 -5.62 -4.89
CA PRO A 108 26.03 -4.58 -5.01
C PRO A 108 26.15 -3.74 -6.29
N SER A 109 27.36 -3.55 -6.79
CA SER A 109 27.63 -2.80 -8.02
C SER A 109 27.15 -3.48 -9.31
N SER A 110 26.81 -4.76 -9.26
CA SER A 110 26.23 -5.49 -10.40
C SER A 110 24.72 -5.37 -10.50
N VAL A 111 24.06 -4.78 -9.50
CA VAL A 111 22.63 -4.51 -9.54
C VAL A 111 22.37 -3.24 -10.32
N THR A 112 21.50 -3.33 -11.30
CA THR A 112 21.14 -2.18 -12.14
C THR A 112 19.73 -1.75 -11.88
N PHE A 113 19.52 -0.43 -11.89
CA PHE A 113 18.23 0.23 -11.72
C PHE A 113 17.95 1.07 -12.95
N ASN A 114 16.99 0.64 -13.76
CA ASN A 114 16.48 1.43 -14.88
C ASN A 114 15.12 1.99 -14.48
N VAL A 115 15.10 3.24 -14.03
CA VAL A 115 13.92 3.94 -13.53
C VAL A 115 13.50 4.98 -14.55
N ASP A 116 12.27 4.90 -15.04
CA ASP A 116 11.70 5.89 -15.94
C ASP A 116 11.75 7.28 -15.31
N ALA A 117 12.13 8.30 -16.07
CA ALA A 117 12.21 9.67 -15.56
C ALA A 117 10.84 10.22 -15.08
N SER A 118 9.76 9.64 -15.57
CA SER A 118 8.38 9.95 -15.16
C SER A 118 7.90 9.17 -13.93
N PHE A 119 8.73 8.27 -13.36
CA PHE A 119 8.35 7.56 -12.14
C PHE A 119 8.44 8.52 -10.95
N ASP A 120 7.27 8.90 -10.44
CA ASP A 120 7.16 9.88 -9.36
C ASP A 120 7.22 9.19 -7.99
N PHE A 121 8.17 9.63 -7.18
CA PHE A 121 8.35 9.21 -5.79
C PHE A 121 7.87 10.26 -4.78
N ASN A 122 7.32 11.40 -5.26
CA ASN A 122 6.76 12.43 -4.39
C ASN A 122 5.31 12.09 -4.07
N PHE A 123 5.12 11.37 -2.98
CA PHE A 123 3.80 10.95 -2.53
C PHE A 123 3.09 12.07 -1.77
N GLU A 124 1.77 12.13 -1.94
CA GLU A 124 0.91 13.13 -1.32
C GLU A 124 0.85 12.95 0.21
N GLU A 125 1.08 14.03 0.96
CA GLU A 125 0.76 14.08 2.38
C GLU A 125 -0.72 14.42 2.57
N VAL A 126 -1.43 13.61 3.35
CA VAL A 126 -2.86 13.78 3.64
C VAL A 126 -3.15 13.71 5.12
N THR A 127 -4.17 14.42 5.57
CA THR A 127 -4.67 14.32 6.95
C THR A 127 -6.00 13.57 6.95
N LYS A 128 -6.10 12.54 7.79
CA LYS A 128 -7.33 11.79 8.04
C LYS A 128 -7.52 11.58 9.54
N ASP A 129 -8.68 11.99 10.05
CA ASP A 129 -9.07 11.85 11.46
C ASP A 129 -7.98 12.38 12.42
N GLY A 130 -7.37 13.53 12.07
CA GLY A 130 -6.30 14.17 12.84
C GLY A 130 -4.92 13.52 12.72
N ASN A 131 -4.77 12.46 11.95
CA ASN A 131 -3.52 11.77 11.69
C ASN A 131 -2.92 12.19 10.35
N VAL A 132 -1.59 12.29 10.28
CA VAL A 132 -0.85 12.64 9.07
C VAL A 132 -0.35 11.36 8.40
N PHE A 133 -0.67 11.22 7.13
CA PHE A 133 -0.31 10.05 6.33
C PHE A 133 0.38 10.44 5.03
N ILE A 134 1.15 9.52 4.51
CA ILE A 134 1.63 9.52 3.14
C ILE A 134 0.76 8.57 2.33
N LYS A 135 0.15 9.10 1.28
CA LYS A 135 -0.75 8.37 0.39
C LYS A 135 0.06 7.74 -0.74
N ILE A 136 0.15 6.43 -0.72
CA ILE A 136 0.83 5.66 -1.76
C ILE A 136 -0.22 5.13 -2.72
N PRO A 137 -0.19 5.49 -4.01
CA PRO A 137 -1.10 4.95 -5.02
C PRO A 137 -0.78 3.48 -5.27
N THR A 138 -1.73 2.75 -5.85
CA THR A 138 -1.55 1.35 -6.18
C THR A 138 -0.32 1.13 -7.04
N MET A 139 0.49 0.17 -6.61
CA MET A 139 1.71 -0.26 -7.30
C MET A 139 1.60 -1.74 -7.67
N TYR A 140 2.24 -2.07 -8.77
CA TYR A 140 2.27 -3.42 -9.34
C TYR A 140 3.70 -3.89 -9.47
N ARG A 141 3.89 -5.19 -9.38
CA ARG A 141 5.21 -5.82 -9.52
C ARG A 141 5.12 -7.05 -10.40
N LYS A 142 6.17 -7.23 -11.20
CA LYS A 142 6.45 -8.45 -11.94
C LYS A 142 7.82 -8.97 -11.52
N VAL A 143 7.92 -10.24 -11.21
CA VAL A 143 9.21 -10.92 -11.05
C VAL A 143 9.74 -11.25 -12.44
N ASN A 144 10.87 -10.68 -12.82
CA ASN A 144 11.49 -10.89 -14.13
C ASN A 144 12.36 -12.14 -14.15
N SER A 145 13.04 -12.42 -13.04
CA SER A 145 13.93 -13.57 -12.92
C SER A 145 14.12 -13.99 -11.48
N SER A 146 14.35 -15.29 -11.29
CA SER A 146 14.72 -15.90 -10.01
C SER A 146 15.72 -17.03 -10.23
N ASN A 147 16.55 -17.31 -9.23
CA ASN A 147 17.50 -18.41 -9.27
C ASN A 147 17.69 -19.01 -7.87
N ASN A 148 17.70 -20.34 -7.76
CA ASN A 148 17.93 -21.07 -6.50
C ASN A 148 17.07 -20.60 -5.32
N GLY A 149 15.76 -20.28 -5.57
CA GLY A 149 14.85 -19.79 -4.54
C GLY A 149 15.20 -18.42 -4.00
N GLN A 150 15.83 -17.57 -4.81
CA GLN A 150 16.01 -16.14 -4.55
C GLN A 150 15.58 -15.30 -5.76
N ILE A 151 15.10 -14.11 -5.52
CA ILE A 151 14.73 -13.17 -6.58
C ILE A 151 16.02 -12.57 -7.19
N THR A 152 16.09 -12.50 -8.50
CA THR A 152 17.22 -11.92 -9.22
C THR A 152 16.88 -10.70 -10.06
N GLY A 153 15.60 -10.41 -10.23
CA GLY A 153 15.13 -9.21 -10.90
C GLY A 153 13.62 -9.05 -10.84
N TYR A 154 13.17 -7.80 -10.80
CA TYR A 154 11.76 -7.44 -10.81
C TYR A 154 11.53 -6.12 -11.54
N THR A 155 10.29 -5.87 -11.91
CA THR A 155 9.83 -4.57 -12.38
C THR A 155 8.72 -4.07 -11.46
N LEU A 156 8.90 -2.86 -10.94
CA LEU A 156 7.88 -2.08 -10.23
C LEU A 156 7.18 -1.17 -11.25
N SER A 157 5.86 -1.02 -11.16
CA SER A 157 5.09 -0.12 -12.02
C SER A 157 3.95 0.54 -11.25
N ASN A 158 3.61 1.77 -11.63
CA ASN A 158 2.46 2.49 -11.09
C ASN A 158 1.13 2.16 -11.81
N ALA A 159 1.14 1.18 -12.70
CA ALA A 159 -0.06 0.59 -13.30
C ALA A 159 0.19 -0.86 -13.71
N LYS A 160 -0.88 -1.63 -13.90
CA LYS A 160 -0.81 -2.98 -14.48
C LYS A 160 -0.46 -2.86 -15.96
N LEU A 161 0.76 -3.28 -16.35
CA LEU A 161 1.23 -3.21 -17.73
C LEU A 161 0.69 -4.37 -18.58
N ASP A 162 0.64 -5.56 -18.02
CA ASP A 162 0.06 -6.78 -18.59
C ASP A 162 -0.37 -7.75 -17.47
N ASP A 163 -0.89 -8.93 -17.82
CA ASP A 163 -1.40 -9.89 -16.86
C ASP A 163 -0.34 -10.58 -15.99
N THR A 164 0.94 -10.34 -16.26
CA THR A 164 2.03 -10.83 -15.42
C THR A 164 2.39 -9.89 -14.27
N TYR A 165 1.79 -8.69 -14.23
CA TYR A 165 1.93 -7.74 -13.15
C TYR A 165 0.87 -7.94 -12.08
N GLU A 166 1.30 -8.18 -10.87
CA GLU A 166 0.44 -8.36 -9.70
C GLU A 166 0.48 -7.11 -8.82
N PRO A 167 -0.65 -6.67 -8.26
CA PRO A 167 -0.64 -5.61 -7.27
C PRO A 167 0.12 -6.07 -6.02
N TYR A 168 0.81 -5.16 -5.32
CA TYR A 168 1.33 -5.52 -4.00
C TYR A 168 0.17 -5.94 -3.09
N PRO A 169 0.36 -6.97 -2.26
CA PRO A 169 -0.73 -7.52 -1.43
C PRO A 169 -1.38 -6.48 -0.51
N CYS A 170 -0.64 -5.43 -0.13
CA CYS A 170 -1.18 -4.32 0.65
C CYS A 170 -2.29 -3.52 -0.07
N PHE A 171 -2.45 -3.65 -1.38
CA PHE A 171 -3.52 -3.03 -2.15
C PHE A 171 -4.67 -3.98 -2.48
N VAL A 172 -4.54 -5.26 -2.19
CA VAL A 172 -5.61 -6.23 -2.43
C VAL A 172 -6.62 -6.17 -1.29
N LYS A 173 -7.91 -6.06 -1.62
CA LYS A 173 -8.98 -6.06 -0.62
C LYS A 173 -9.16 -7.45 0.01
N GLU A 174 -9.94 -7.51 1.08
CA GLU A 174 -10.21 -8.78 1.77
C GLU A 174 -10.93 -9.82 0.91
N ASP A 175 -11.59 -9.40 -0.19
CA ASP A 175 -12.20 -10.32 -1.16
C ASP A 175 -11.15 -11.10 -1.99
N GLY A 176 -9.87 -10.74 -1.88
CA GLY A 176 -8.74 -11.36 -2.57
C GLY A 176 -8.64 -11.03 -4.06
N THR A 177 -9.50 -10.18 -4.60
CA THR A 177 -9.60 -9.89 -6.04
C THR A 177 -9.64 -8.41 -6.38
N SER A 178 -10.37 -7.62 -5.60
CA SER A 178 -10.49 -6.18 -5.80
C SER A 178 -9.22 -5.46 -5.33
N VAL A 179 -8.85 -4.42 -6.06
CA VAL A 179 -7.64 -3.62 -5.78
C VAL A 179 -8.05 -2.23 -5.30
N MET A 180 -7.41 -1.76 -4.23
CA MET A 180 -7.60 -0.40 -3.72
C MET A 180 -6.81 0.59 -4.56
N ASP A 181 -7.31 1.81 -4.68
CA ASP A 181 -6.63 2.87 -5.43
C ASP A 181 -5.37 3.40 -4.72
N TYR A 182 -5.32 3.26 -3.41
CA TYR A 182 -4.19 3.70 -2.58
C TYR A 182 -4.21 3.04 -1.21
N ILE A 183 -3.11 3.19 -0.49
CA ILE A 183 -3.02 2.98 0.96
C ILE A 183 -2.48 4.24 1.61
N LEU A 184 -2.71 4.39 2.92
CA LEU A 184 -2.13 5.46 3.72
C LEU A 184 -1.14 4.87 4.71
N ILE A 185 0.10 5.37 4.69
CA ILE A 185 1.14 5.01 5.65
C ILE A 185 1.33 6.19 6.58
N GLY A 186 1.20 5.98 7.89
CA GLY A 186 1.42 7.04 8.87
C GLY A 186 2.77 7.72 8.68
N LYS A 187 2.80 9.04 8.52
CA LYS A 187 4.05 9.79 8.38
C LYS A 187 4.94 9.59 9.61
N TYR A 188 4.35 9.56 10.79
CA TYR A 188 5.03 9.39 12.07
C TYR A 188 4.70 8.05 12.71
N MET A 189 5.59 7.57 13.60
CA MET A 189 5.26 6.47 14.50
C MET A 189 4.28 6.94 15.57
N SER A 190 3.52 5.99 16.17
CA SER A 190 2.59 6.34 17.24
C SER A 190 3.31 6.95 18.45
N SER A 191 2.82 8.10 18.88
CA SER A 191 3.36 8.83 20.04
C SER A 191 2.69 8.46 21.35
N SER A 192 1.78 7.47 21.36
CA SER A 192 1.02 7.01 22.52
C SER A 192 1.03 5.49 22.60
N THR A 193 0.97 4.98 23.83
CA THR A 193 0.84 3.54 24.12
C THR A 193 -0.61 3.10 24.32
N THR A 194 -1.54 4.03 24.35
CA THR A 194 -2.98 3.76 24.64
C THR A 194 -3.89 4.09 23.46
N VAL A 195 -3.43 4.93 22.53
CA VAL A 195 -4.18 5.31 21.32
C VAL A 195 -3.23 5.32 20.14
N MET A 196 -3.56 4.61 19.08
CA MET A 196 -2.78 4.65 17.86
C MET A 196 -2.93 6.00 17.16
N ASN A 197 -1.81 6.60 16.77
CA ASN A 197 -1.81 7.89 16.08
C ASN A 197 -0.61 8.05 15.12
N SER A 198 -0.65 9.10 14.32
CA SER A 198 0.44 9.56 13.47
C SER A 198 0.40 11.10 13.40
N VAL A 199 0.84 11.78 14.46
CA VAL A 199 0.60 13.25 14.63
C VAL A 199 1.86 14.08 14.69
N ASN A 200 2.99 13.52 15.15
CA ASN A 200 4.25 14.24 15.28
C ASN A 200 5.46 13.30 15.38
N ALA A 201 6.67 13.86 15.38
CA ALA A 201 7.92 13.11 15.41
C ALA A 201 8.27 12.46 16.78
N ARG A 202 7.39 12.50 17.77
CA ARG A 202 7.56 11.73 19.00
C ARG A 202 7.05 10.31 18.77
N PHE A 203 7.64 9.35 19.46
CA PHE A 203 7.12 7.99 19.48
C PHE A 203 7.03 7.46 20.89
N ALA A 204 6.16 6.49 21.10
CA ALA A 204 6.04 5.74 22.34
C ALA A 204 6.40 4.28 22.08
N SER A 205 7.29 3.76 22.91
CA SER A 205 7.64 2.34 22.90
C SER A 205 6.45 1.52 23.38
N GLN A 206 6.06 0.51 22.62
CA GLN A 206 4.97 -0.41 22.97
C GLN A 206 5.16 -1.77 22.33
N THR A 207 4.53 -2.78 22.93
CA THR A 207 4.49 -4.12 22.36
C THR A 207 3.55 -4.17 21.16
N ILE A 208 3.80 -5.10 20.24
CA ILE A 208 2.92 -5.29 19.08
C ILE A 208 1.51 -5.74 19.51
N GLY A 209 1.40 -6.52 20.60
CA GLY A 209 0.12 -6.93 21.17
C GLY A 209 -0.72 -5.74 21.66
N ASN A 210 -0.11 -4.79 22.37
CA ASN A 210 -0.78 -3.56 22.80
C ASN A 210 -1.20 -2.71 21.59
N ALA A 211 -0.32 -2.57 20.62
CA ALA A 211 -0.60 -1.80 19.40
C ALA A 211 -1.80 -2.35 18.64
N ARG A 212 -1.93 -3.68 18.53
CA ARG A 212 -3.09 -4.34 17.93
C ARG A 212 -4.37 -4.09 18.69
N THR A 213 -4.31 -4.21 20.00
CA THR A 213 -5.47 -3.91 20.85
C THR A 213 -5.96 -2.48 20.62
N ASN A 214 -5.04 -1.53 20.51
CA ASN A 214 -5.36 -0.13 20.28
C ASN A 214 -5.91 0.12 18.87
N VAL A 215 -5.32 -0.47 17.83
CA VAL A 215 -5.79 -0.26 16.44
C VAL A 215 -7.15 -0.93 16.21
N ASN A 216 -7.46 -2.02 16.88
CA ASN A 216 -8.75 -2.69 16.80
C ASN A 216 -9.91 -1.89 17.43
N GLN A 217 -9.60 -0.82 18.16
CA GLN A 217 -10.60 0.12 18.69
C GLN A 217 -10.87 1.30 17.73
N MET A 218 -10.11 1.40 16.65
CA MET A 218 -10.29 2.43 15.62
C MET A 218 -11.32 1.99 14.58
N ASP A 219 -11.76 2.94 13.77
CA ASP A 219 -12.68 2.68 12.67
C ASP A 219 -12.10 1.67 11.66
N ALA A 220 -12.98 1.02 10.93
CA ALA A 220 -12.60 0.05 9.91
C ALA A 220 -11.62 0.65 8.87
N GLY A 221 -10.67 -0.16 8.43
CA GLY A 221 -9.60 0.24 7.53
C GLY A 221 -8.30 0.66 8.24
N TYR A 222 -8.35 1.04 9.52
CA TYR A 222 -7.13 1.27 10.29
C TYR A 222 -6.43 -0.05 10.62
N GLN A 223 -5.10 -0.06 10.52
CA GLN A 223 -4.26 -1.22 10.80
C GLN A 223 -2.84 -0.82 11.18
N LEU A 224 -2.06 -1.78 11.64
CA LEU A 224 -0.62 -1.60 11.84
C LEU A 224 0.14 -1.68 10.52
N TYR A 225 1.33 -1.12 10.50
CA TYR A 225 2.31 -1.32 9.45
C TYR A 225 2.71 -2.81 9.41
N ASP A 226 2.44 -3.47 8.30
CA ASP A 226 2.63 -4.90 8.13
C ASP A 226 3.71 -5.26 7.10
N TRP A 227 4.00 -6.55 6.97
CA TRP A 227 5.00 -7.07 6.05
C TRP A 227 4.70 -6.75 4.57
N GLN A 228 3.42 -6.62 4.20
CA GLN A 228 3.01 -6.33 2.82
C GLN A 228 3.34 -4.88 2.46
N ILE A 229 3.07 -3.97 3.37
CA ILE A 229 3.44 -2.54 3.26
C ILE A 229 4.97 -2.41 3.30
N HIS A 230 5.63 -3.18 4.18
CA HIS A 230 7.10 -3.15 4.30
C HIS A 230 7.78 -3.62 3.00
N LYS A 231 7.25 -4.65 2.35
CA LYS A 231 7.78 -5.09 1.06
C LYS A 231 7.66 -4.04 -0.03
N LEU A 232 6.52 -3.39 -0.13
CA LEU A 232 6.33 -2.26 -1.04
C LEU A 232 7.35 -1.15 -0.75
N PHE A 233 7.49 -0.78 0.52
CA PHE A 233 8.42 0.26 0.96
C PHE A 233 9.88 -0.08 0.62
N GLN A 234 10.31 -1.31 0.85
CA GLN A 234 11.65 -1.78 0.47
C GLN A 234 11.93 -1.56 -1.02
N ASP A 235 11.01 -2.01 -1.89
CA ASP A 235 11.19 -1.91 -3.33
C ASP A 235 11.15 -0.45 -3.82
N LEU A 236 10.29 0.38 -3.25
CA LEU A 236 10.24 1.82 -3.54
C LEU A 236 11.54 2.53 -3.14
N VAL A 237 12.06 2.27 -1.94
CA VAL A 237 13.32 2.88 -1.45
C VAL A 237 14.49 2.47 -2.32
N CYS A 238 14.59 1.20 -2.69
CA CYS A 238 15.66 0.72 -3.59
C CYS A 238 15.60 1.41 -4.96
N CYS A 239 14.40 1.54 -5.55
CA CYS A 239 14.21 2.22 -6.83
C CYS A 239 14.50 3.72 -6.73
N PHE A 240 14.06 4.37 -5.65
CA PHE A 240 14.31 5.79 -5.40
C PHE A 240 15.81 6.09 -5.25
N LYS A 241 16.50 5.31 -4.41
CA LYS A 241 17.95 5.45 -4.19
C LYS A 241 18.81 4.84 -5.31
N LYS A 242 18.21 4.04 -6.19
CA LYS A 242 18.93 3.28 -7.23
C LYS A 242 20.06 2.41 -6.67
N THR A 243 19.81 1.80 -5.52
CA THR A 243 20.75 0.91 -4.85
C THR A 243 20.02 -0.09 -3.96
N ILE A 244 20.58 -1.27 -3.76
CA ILE A 244 20.16 -2.21 -2.73
C ILE A 244 20.89 -1.99 -1.40
N ASN A 245 22.01 -1.26 -1.44
CA ASN A 245 22.68 -0.77 -0.24
C ASN A 245 21.95 0.48 0.26
N THR A 246 20.85 0.28 0.98
CA THR A 246 20.08 1.37 1.58
C THR A 246 20.71 1.89 2.88
N ASN A 247 21.79 1.26 3.31
CA ASN A 247 22.60 1.63 4.45
C ASN A 247 23.85 2.40 4.00
N ASP A 248 23.65 3.61 3.51
CA ASP A 248 24.73 4.45 2.98
C ASP A 248 25.46 5.30 4.06
N GLY A 249 25.17 5.02 5.34
CA GLY A 249 25.78 5.73 6.46
C GLY A 249 25.19 7.11 6.75
N THR A 250 24.22 7.57 5.96
CA THR A 250 23.66 8.90 6.15
C THR A 250 22.42 8.91 7.05
N GLY A 251 21.80 7.74 7.30
CA GLY A 251 20.50 7.65 7.99
C GLY A 251 19.44 8.51 7.30
N PHE A 252 18.18 8.16 7.44
CA PHE A 252 17.15 9.07 6.93
C PHE A 252 16.30 9.56 8.08
N ASP A 253 16.24 10.87 8.26
CA ASP A 253 15.19 11.45 9.10
C ASP A 253 13.82 11.30 8.42
N GLU A 254 13.81 11.31 7.08
CA GLU A 254 12.62 11.10 6.26
C GLU A 254 12.99 10.47 4.91
N ILE A 255 12.22 9.50 4.44
CA ILE A 255 12.32 8.95 3.09
C ILE A 255 10.93 8.69 2.51
N LEU A 256 10.72 9.08 1.23
CA LEU A 256 9.43 8.98 0.55
C LEU A 256 8.29 9.67 1.34
N GLY A 257 8.59 10.76 2.05
CA GLY A 257 7.66 11.47 2.92
C GLY A 257 7.43 10.82 4.29
N ILE A 258 7.97 9.64 4.55
CA ILE A 258 7.79 8.91 5.81
C ILE A 258 8.94 9.24 6.75
N ALA A 259 8.60 9.85 7.91
CA ALA A 259 9.58 10.19 8.93
C ALA A 259 10.07 8.93 9.67
N HIS A 260 11.37 8.81 9.80
CA HIS A 260 12.02 7.74 10.54
C HIS A 260 12.63 8.29 11.83
N GLN A 261 12.41 7.56 12.91
CA GLN A 261 13.01 7.89 14.21
C GLN A 261 14.12 6.89 14.50
N LYS A 262 15.01 7.26 15.40
CA LYS A 262 16.20 6.47 15.77
C LYS A 262 15.93 5.04 16.25
N ASN A 263 14.68 4.74 16.57
CA ASN A 263 14.28 3.44 17.11
C ASN A 263 13.55 2.59 16.06
N GLY A 264 13.61 1.28 16.22
CA GLY A 264 12.90 0.34 15.37
C GLY A 264 11.39 0.45 15.49
N PHE A 265 10.71 -0.16 14.57
CA PHE A 265 9.27 -0.36 14.66
C PHE A 265 8.89 -1.79 14.28
N TRP A 266 7.82 -2.26 14.88
CA TRP A 266 7.28 -3.60 14.64
C TRP A 266 6.67 -3.70 13.24
N ILE A 267 6.94 -4.84 12.58
CA ILE A 267 6.29 -5.22 11.33
C ILE A 267 5.27 -6.30 11.65
N ASP A 268 4.00 -5.98 11.51
CA ASP A 268 2.92 -6.93 11.76
C ASP A 268 2.83 -8.02 10.69
N GLY A 269 2.29 -9.17 11.05
CA GLY A 269 1.99 -10.26 10.11
C GLY A 269 3.18 -11.06 9.58
N VAL A 270 4.39 -10.88 10.13
CA VAL A 270 5.55 -11.73 9.83
C VAL A 270 6.17 -12.26 11.10
N ALA A 271 6.59 -13.51 11.10
CA ALA A 271 7.21 -14.13 12.26
C ALA A 271 8.28 -15.16 11.88
N ALA A 272 9.19 -15.34 12.82
CA ALA A 272 10.22 -16.37 12.79
C ALA A 272 9.83 -17.47 13.79
N PRO A 273 9.45 -18.69 13.34
CA PRO A 273 8.99 -19.74 14.24
C PRO A 273 10.11 -20.35 15.08
N SER A 274 9.75 -20.91 16.24
CA SER A 274 10.71 -21.63 17.11
C SER A 274 11.12 -22.99 16.56
N SER A 275 10.21 -23.66 15.88
CA SER A 275 10.44 -24.96 15.24
C SER A 275 10.46 -24.77 13.73
N GLY A 276 11.53 -25.21 13.09
CA GLY A 276 11.71 -25.03 11.65
C GLY A 276 12.43 -23.71 11.32
N ASN A 277 12.90 -23.61 10.11
CA ASN A 277 13.78 -22.53 9.67
C ASN A 277 13.10 -21.57 8.68
N ASN A 278 11.82 -21.77 8.36
CA ASN A 278 11.14 -20.99 7.35
C ASN A 278 10.33 -19.84 7.97
N TRP A 279 10.28 -18.72 7.25
CA TRP A 279 9.46 -17.59 7.66
C TRP A 279 7.97 -17.90 7.60
N LEU A 280 7.21 -17.27 8.49
CA LEU A 280 5.75 -17.29 8.51
C LEU A 280 5.23 -15.89 8.15
N PHE A 281 4.26 -15.84 7.23
CA PHE A 281 3.60 -14.62 6.80
C PHE A 281 2.10 -14.74 6.96
N SER A 282 1.46 -13.68 7.44
CA SER A 282 0.01 -13.61 7.51
C SER A 282 -0.60 -13.50 6.11
N GLU A 283 -1.64 -14.25 5.85
CA GLU A 283 -2.45 -14.13 4.64
C GLU A 283 -3.25 -12.81 4.61
N LYS A 284 -3.58 -12.29 5.79
CA LYS A 284 -4.37 -11.06 5.96
C LYS A 284 -3.58 -10.01 6.70
N PRO A 285 -3.87 -8.71 6.43
CA PRO A 285 -3.31 -7.61 7.19
C PRO A 285 -3.58 -7.75 8.69
N SER A 286 -2.66 -7.24 9.49
CA SER A 286 -2.78 -7.16 10.95
C SER A 286 -3.16 -8.49 11.63
N LYS A 287 -2.82 -9.62 11.03
CA LYS A 287 -3.00 -10.92 11.65
C LYS A 287 -1.67 -11.44 12.16
N TYR A 288 -1.45 -11.23 13.44
CA TYR A 288 -0.27 -11.69 14.17
C TYR A 288 -0.69 -12.46 15.41
N ILE A 289 0.05 -13.44 15.77
CA ILE A 289 -0.01 -14.12 17.07
C ILE A 289 1.39 -14.15 17.68
N ASP A 290 1.48 -14.04 19.00
CA ASP A 290 2.76 -13.89 19.71
C ASP A 290 3.74 -15.03 19.44
N GLN A 291 3.23 -16.22 19.22
CA GLN A 291 4.04 -17.42 18.96
C GLN A 291 3.39 -18.29 17.87
N PRO A 292 3.40 -17.86 16.60
CA PRO A 292 2.84 -18.66 15.53
C PRO A 292 3.65 -19.95 15.39
N SER A 293 2.99 -21.08 15.56
CA SER A 293 3.64 -22.40 15.51
C SER A 293 3.49 -23.08 14.16
N SER A 294 2.50 -22.65 13.36
CA SER A 294 2.19 -23.27 12.06
C SER A 294 1.34 -22.36 11.18
N SER A 295 1.20 -22.73 9.90
CA SER A 295 0.30 -22.08 8.95
C SER A 295 -1.19 -22.15 9.33
N SER A 296 -1.59 -23.09 10.20
CA SER A 296 -2.99 -23.24 10.64
C SER A 296 -3.51 -22.04 11.41
N ASP A 297 -2.62 -21.21 11.96
CA ASP A 297 -2.96 -20.02 12.73
C ASP A 297 -3.24 -18.78 11.86
N GLY A 298 -3.44 -18.97 10.54
CA GLY A 298 -3.66 -17.90 9.57
C GLY A 298 -2.36 -17.27 9.06
N TYR A 299 -1.28 -18.02 9.20
CA TYR A 299 0.00 -17.79 8.57
C TYR A 299 0.27 -18.89 7.56
N TYR A 300 0.97 -18.57 6.50
CA TYR A 300 1.57 -19.55 5.61
C TYR A 300 3.07 -19.57 5.78
N GLN A 301 3.65 -20.72 5.51
CA GLN A 301 5.09 -20.93 5.57
C GLN A 301 5.67 -20.88 4.16
N VAL A 302 6.68 -20.04 3.95
CA VAL A 302 7.40 -20.01 2.68
C VAL A 302 8.30 -21.23 2.49
N ASN A 303 8.69 -21.51 1.27
CA ASN A 303 9.49 -22.68 0.91
C ASN A 303 11.01 -22.49 1.06
N TYR A 304 11.46 -21.40 1.68
CA TYR A 304 12.89 -21.16 1.95
C TYR A 304 13.14 -20.90 3.43
N ALA A 305 14.31 -21.37 3.90
CA ALA A 305 14.71 -21.20 5.28
C ALA A 305 15.16 -19.76 5.58
N ARG A 306 14.95 -19.32 6.83
CA ARG A 306 15.58 -18.11 7.38
C ARG A 306 17.04 -18.39 7.78
N PRO A 307 17.88 -17.34 7.89
CA PRO A 307 19.22 -17.52 8.47
C PRO A 307 19.14 -17.99 9.93
N THR A 308 20.08 -18.81 10.34
CA THR A 308 20.20 -19.37 11.71
C THR A 308 21.35 -18.78 12.51
N SER A 309 21.95 -17.69 12.03
CA SER A 309 23.01 -16.94 12.71
C SER A 309 22.88 -15.45 12.38
N ASP A 310 23.47 -14.63 13.22
CA ASP A 310 23.63 -13.20 12.93
C ASP A 310 24.54 -12.99 11.72
N GLY A 311 24.35 -11.90 11.01
CA GLY A 311 25.17 -11.51 9.89
C GLY A 311 24.55 -10.43 9.02
N GLU A 312 25.21 -10.10 7.94
CA GLU A 312 24.71 -9.17 6.93
C GLU A 312 23.85 -9.92 5.91
N VAL A 313 22.69 -9.37 5.54
CA VAL A 313 21.78 -9.99 4.57
C VAL A 313 22.48 -10.12 3.21
N SER A 314 22.66 -11.33 2.74
CA SER A 314 23.30 -11.63 1.47
C SER A 314 22.34 -12.09 0.37
N ALA A 315 21.16 -12.61 0.72
CA ALA A 315 20.11 -12.95 -0.22
C ALA A 315 18.71 -12.85 0.40
N LEU A 316 17.73 -12.46 -0.41
CA LEU A 316 16.30 -12.55 -0.10
C LEU A 316 15.72 -13.81 -0.73
N GLY A 317 14.90 -14.53 0.03
CA GLY A 317 14.19 -15.71 -0.47
C GLY A 317 13.11 -15.34 -1.49
N TYR A 318 12.78 -16.34 -2.30
CA TYR A 318 11.70 -16.26 -3.27
C TYR A 318 10.88 -17.55 -3.25
N ASP A 319 9.59 -17.39 -3.07
CA ASP A 319 8.59 -18.44 -3.15
C ASP A 319 7.66 -18.14 -4.33
N THR A 320 7.54 -19.06 -5.28
CA THR A 320 6.70 -18.86 -6.46
C THR A 320 5.22 -18.77 -6.15
N THR A 321 4.79 -19.40 -5.05
CA THR A 321 3.40 -19.34 -4.58
C THR A 321 3.11 -18.00 -3.87
N HIS A 322 4.15 -17.42 -3.25
CA HIS A 322 4.04 -16.18 -2.48
C HIS A 322 5.14 -15.19 -2.91
N PRO A 323 5.04 -14.63 -4.12
CA PRO A 323 6.14 -13.90 -4.76
C PRO A 323 6.55 -12.61 -4.06
N PHE A 324 5.70 -12.08 -3.17
CA PHE A 324 5.98 -10.88 -2.38
C PHE A 324 6.62 -11.15 -1.01
N ALA A 325 6.60 -12.38 -0.52
CA ALA A 325 7.19 -12.77 0.76
C ALA A 325 8.71 -12.94 0.63
N ASN A 326 9.45 -11.84 0.46
CA ASN A 326 10.89 -11.84 0.23
C ASN A 326 11.64 -11.30 1.44
N TYR A 327 12.02 -12.18 2.36
CA TYR A 327 12.77 -11.89 3.57
C TYR A 327 14.15 -12.53 3.53
N PRO A 328 15.06 -12.21 4.47
CA PRO A 328 16.41 -12.78 4.49
C PRO A 328 16.41 -14.31 4.41
N LYS A 329 17.11 -14.85 3.41
CA LYS A 329 17.35 -16.28 3.21
C LYS A 329 18.75 -16.69 3.65
N SER A 330 19.71 -15.81 3.44
CA SER A 330 21.10 -16.04 3.84
C SER A 330 21.75 -14.76 4.35
N VAL A 331 22.74 -14.95 5.18
CA VAL A 331 23.63 -13.91 5.71
C VAL A 331 25.08 -14.29 5.48
N THR A 332 25.95 -13.30 5.57
CA THR A 332 27.41 -13.48 5.52
C THR A 332 28.06 -12.74 6.67
N SER A 333 29.19 -13.26 7.13
CA SER A 333 30.00 -12.63 8.17
C SER A 333 30.94 -11.54 7.66
N ASN A 334 30.93 -11.24 6.36
CA ASN A 334 31.80 -10.23 5.78
C ASN A 334 31.46 -8.82 6.29
N SER A 335 32.43 -7.93 6.26
CA SER A 335 32.31 -6.58 6.77
C SER A 335 31.16 -5.80 6.07
N ARG A 336 30.44 -5.04 6.84
CA ARG A 336 29.22 -4.28 6.61
C ARG A 336 29.10 -3.46 5.29
N TYR A 337 30.20 -3.27 4.55
CA TYR A 337 30.24 -2.43 3.36
C TYR A 337 30.37 -3.21 2.04
N ASN A 338 30.58 -4.52 2.12
CA ASN A 338 30.88 -5.35 0.96
C ASN A 338 29.81 -6.41 0.69
N THR A 339 28.73 -6.43 1.46
CA THR A 339 27.67 -7.39 1.30
C THR A 339 26.48 -6.82 0.54
N TYR A 340 25.69 -7.68 0.01
CA TYR A 340 24.64 -7.47 -0.95
C TYR A 340 23.63 -6.37 -0.59
N TYR A 341 23.10 -6.40 0.64
CA TYR A 341 22.11 -5.46 1.14
C TYR A 341 22.66 -4.53 2.21
N CYS A 342 23.87 -4.79 2.69
CA CYS A 342 24.57 -4.06 3.77
C CYS A 342 23.75 -3.89 5.05
N ASP A 343 22.74 -4.72 5.24
CA ASP A 343 21.80 -4.66 6.36
C ASP A 343 21.98 -5.85 7.29
N ALA A 344 21.97 -5.61 8.57
CA ALA A 344 22.17 -6.65 9.57
C ALA A 344 20.88 -7.47 9.79
N TYR A 345 21.06 -8.77 9.90
CA TYR A 345 20.07 -9.70 10.42
C TYR A 345 20.51 -10.19 11.79
N TYR A 346 19.60 -10.18 12.75
CA TYR A 346 19.85 -10.68 14.10
C TYR A 346 18.95 -11.88 14.38
N TYR A 347 19.60 -12.99 14.66
CA TYR A 347 18.95 -14.27 14.92
C TYR A 347 18.49 -14.40 16.36
N SER A 348 17.32 -14.96 16.56
CA SER A 348 16.85 -15.49 17.84
C SER A 348 16.37 -16.92 17.69
N SER A 349 16.73 -17.80 18.64
CA SER A 349 16.40 -19.22 18.60
C SER A 349 14.93 -19.54 18.94
N GLY A 350 14.14 -18.57 19.42
CA GLY A 350 12.72 -18.78 19.74
C GLY A 350 11.77 -18.29 18.65
N SER A 351 10.46 -18.58 18.77
CA SER A 351 9.43 -17.90 17.99
C SER A 351 9.41 -16.44 18.37
N ARG A 352 9.48 -15.56 17.37
CA ARG A 352 9.61 -14.13 17.61
C ARG A 352 8.83 -13.33 16.58
N PRO A 353 8.21 -12.22 17.00
CA PRO A 353 7.81 -11.16 16.08
C PRO A 353 9.04 -10.56 15.39
N VAL A 354 8.80 -9.88 14.28
CA VAL A 354 9.84 -9.24 13.49
C VAL A 354 9.70 -7.73 13.62
N TYR A 355 10.81 -7.05 13.78
CA TYR A 355 10.85 -5.61 13.69
C TYR A 355 11.98 -5.14 12.78
N CYS A 356 11.83 -3.95 12.27
CA CYS A 356 12.77 -3.29 11.39
C CYS A 356 13.22 -1.98 12.03
N VAL A 357 14.47 -1.63 11.82
CA VAL A 357 14.99 -0.31 12.19
C VAL A 357 15.44 0.38 10.92
N VAL A 358 14.66 1.35 10.47
CA VAL A 358 14.98 2.19 9.32
C VAL A 358 15.32 3.59 9.82
N GLY A 359 16.45 4.12 9.38
CA GLY A 359 16.83 5.49 9.68
C GLY A 359 17.29 5.73 11.11
N ASP A 360 18.54 5.46 11.41
CA ASP A 360 19.16 5.84 12.68
C ASP A 360 20.41 6.68 12.42
N ALA A 361 20.74 7.55 13.39
CA ALA A 361 21.98 8.33 13.42
C ALA A 361 23.24 7.45 13.54
N ASP A 362 23.09 6.19 13.99
CA ASP A 362 24.14 5.20 13.92
C ASP A 362 24.12 4.56 12.53
N ALA A 363 25.03 4.92 11.71
CA ALA A 363 25.33 4.73 10.30
C ALA A 363 25.11 3.34 9.64
N TYR A 364 24.24 2.46 10.12
CA TYR A 364 24.24 1.05 9.72
C TYR A 364 22.88 0.40 9.53
N ARG A 365 21.82 1.17 9.18
CA ARG A 365 20.45 0.66 9.22
C ARG A 365 19.66 0.99 7.96
N GLY A 366 19.50 0.03 7.07
CA GLY A 366 18.69 0.14 5.86
C GLY A 366 17.37 -0.62 5.92
N VAL A 367 16.60 -0.58 4.84
CA VAL A 367 15.24 -1.14 4.77
C VAL A 367 15.17 -2.66 4.83
N PHE A 368 16.28 -3.36 4.67
CA PHE A 368 16.35 -4.82 4.78
C PHE A 368 16.79 -5.31 6.17
N ARG A 369 17.10 -4.40 7.07
CA ARG A 369 17.48 -4.79 8.43
C ARG A 369 16.32 -5.50 9.10
N CYS A 370 16.60 -6.66 9.65
CA CYS A 370 15.60 -7.52 10.25
C CYS A 370 16.12 -8.05 11.60
N TYR A 371 15.31 -7.82 12.63
CA TYR A 371 15.49 -8.40 13.95
C TYR A 371 14.37 -9.38 14.21
N THR A 372 14.71 -10.50 14.82
CA THR A 372 13.77 -11.40 15.45
C THR A 372 13.89 -11.21 16.96
N GLY A 373 12.95 -10.47 17.55
CA GLY A 373 13.04 -10.02 18.94
C GLY A 373 11.88 -10.45 19.81
N TYR A 374 11.95 -10.15 21.10
CA TYR A 374 10.83 -10.34 22.02
C TYR A 374 9.81 -9.22 21.88
N ASP A 375 8.53 -9.53 22.07
CA ASP A 375 7.40 -8.61 22.03
C ASP A 375 7.49 -7.44 23.06
N TRP A 376 8.46 -7.45 23.94
CA TRP A 376 8.64 -6.50 25.03
C TRP A 376 9.96 -5.71 24.96
N SER A 377 10.53 -5.55 23.79
CA SER A 377 11.69 -4.68 23.60
C SER A 377 11.35 -3.21 23.85
N TYR A 378 12.10 -2.55 24.74
CA TYR A 378 11.82 -1.19 25.22
C TYR A 378 12.10 -0.08 24.19
N ALA A 379 12.53 -0.42 23.00
CA ALA A 379 13.04 0.56 22.04
C ALA A 379 12.21 0.68 20.78
N ASP A 380 11.10 -0.09 20.66
CA ASP A 380 10.43 -0.24 19.39
C ASP A 380 9.07 0.43 19.38
N GLY A 381 8.82 1.18 18.31
CA GLY A 381 7.57 1.85 18.06
C GLY A 381 6.66 1.03 17.16
N VAL A 382 5.54 1.59 16.83
CA VAL A 382 4.58 1.06 15.86
C VAL A 382 4.11 2.19 14.95
N ARG A 383 3.68 1.81 13.76
CA ARG A 383 3.19 2.77 12.76
C ARG A 383 1.75 2.47 12.40
N LEU A 384 0.93 3.51 12.42
CA LEU A 384 -0.46 3.46 11.99
C LEU A 384 -0.54 3.49 10.46
N CYS A 385 -1.41 2.67 9.89
CA CYS A 385 -1.71 2.67 8.47
C CYS A 385 -3.22 2.64 8.25
N PHE A 386 -3.66 2.94 7.04
CA PHE A 386 -5.06 2.87 6.67
C PHE A 386 -5.21 2.28 5.26
N ARG A 387 -6.13 1.33 5.11
CA ARG A 387 -6.57 0.76 3.82
C ARG A 387 -8.03 1.14 3.59
N PRO A 388 -8.38 1.82 2.48
CA PRO A 388 -9.78 2.07 2.13
C PRO A 388 -10.51 0.74 1.93
N LEU A 389 -11.71 0.61 2.50
CA LEU A 389 -12.53 -0.59 2.39
C LEU A 389 -13.22 -0.68 1.02
#